data_c6a0e96c27e816647ea65348c2c54696
#
_entry.id   c6a0e96c27e816647ea65348c2c54696
#
_cell.length_a   1.000
_cell.length_b   1.000
_cell.length_c   1.000
_cell.angle_alpha   90.00
_cell.angle_beta   90.00
_cell.angle_gamma   90.00
#
_symmetry.space_group_name_H-M   'P 1'
#
loop_
_entity.id
_entity.type
_entity.pdbx_description
1 polymer ?
#
loop_
_entity_poly.entity_id
_entity_poly.type
_entity_poly.pdbx_seq_one_letter_code
_entity_poly.pdbx_strand_id
1 'polypeptide(L)'
;MTFADIQFYDISVFVHVAAVVVGFGATFAEAIMFPVALKTGRQHLPYVHRLQLAINQRMATPALALIIITGIYQTADRWEFSDFWISATFLIALILGGLNGAYFIPSDRKLAPLVERDLAAGGEPSEAYLAQAKRQGNVGALAGVLVLIAIFLMVTKPGA
;
A
#
# COMPACT_ATOMS: atom_id res chain seq x y z
N MET A 1 7.97 34.09 -2.37
CA MET A 1 8.43 33.12 -1.37
C MET A 1 9.92 32.93 -1.56
N THR A 2 10.73 33.33 -0.59
CA THR A 2 12.17 33.03 -0.57
C THR A 2 12.38 31.73 0.21
N PHE A 3 13.51 31.04 0.00
CA PHE A 3 13.83 29.81 0.76
C PHE A 3 13.89 30.06 2.29
N ALA A 4 14.02 31.33 2.73
CA ALA A 4 14.00 31.68 4.14
C ALA A 4 12.60 31.64 4.79
N ASP A 5 11.52 31.48 3.99
CA ASP A 5 10.14 31.48 4.48
C ASP A 5 9.60 30.04 4.70
N ILE A 6 10.42 28.99 4.42
CA ILE A 6 10.02 27.59 4.55
C ILE A 6 9.93 27.25 6.04
N GLN A 7 8.72 26.87 6.47
CA GLN A 7 8.46 26.42 7.83
C GLN A 7 8.60 24.90 7.95
N PHE A 8 8.78 24.40 9.16
CA PHE A 8 8.83 22.95 9.41
C PHE A 8 7.55 22.24 8.96
N TYR A 9 6.42 22.92 9.06
CA TYR A 9 5.14 22.43 8.54
C TYR A 9 5.20 22.11 7.03
N ASP A 10 5.79 23.00 6.22
CA ASP A 10 5.89 22.80 4.77
C ASP A 10 6.75 21.59 4.42
N ILE A 11 7.84 21.39 5.18
CA ILE A 11 8.69 20.21 5.05
C ILE A 11 7.90 18.96 5.42
N SER A 12 7.12 18.99 6.50
CA SER A 12 6.26 17.89 6.91
C SER A 12 5.22 17.54 5.85
N VAL A 13 4.58 18.51 5.25
CA VAL A 13 3.62 18.31 4.14
C VAL A 13 4.32 17.70 2.93
N PHE A 14 5.50 18.21 2.57
CA PHE A 14 6.27 17.62 1.47
C PHE A 14 6.60 16.14 1.73
N VAL A 15 7.11 15.81 2.93
CA VAL A 15 7.45 14.42 3.31
C VAL A 15 6.20 13.55 3.29
N HIS A 16 5.07 14.05 3.80
CA HIS A 16 3.79 13.34 3.80
C HIS A 16 3.35 13.00 2.38
N VAL A 17 3.29 13.99 1.49
CA VAL A 17 2.88 13.80 0.09
C VAL A 17 3.85 12.89 -0.65
N ALA A 18 5.16 13.06 -0.45
CA ALA A 18 6.16 12.19 -1.06
C ALA A 18 5.99 10.73 -0.59
N ALA A 19 5.73 10.50 0.70
CA ALA A 19 5.46 9.17 1.23
C ALA A 19 4.16 8.57 0.64
N VAL A 20 3.10 9.36 0.46
CA VAL A 20 1.85 8.93 -0.21
C VAL A 20 2.15 8.50 -1.65
N VAL A 21 2.88 9.30 -2.42
CA VAL A 21 3.21 9.01 -3.82
C VAL A 21 4.07 7.75 -3.94
N VAL A 22 5.13 7.64 -3.13
CA VAL A 22 6.06 6.49 -3.19
C VAL A 22 5.38 5.21 -2.67
N GLY A 23 4.72 5.28 -1.53
CA GLY A 23 4.10 4.11 -0.90
C GLY A 23 2.92 3.57 -1.72
N PHE A 24 1.98 4.42 -2.06
CA PHE A 24 0.77 3.97 -2.77
C PHE A 24 0.97 3.86 -4.29
N GLY A 25 1.87 4.63 -4.89
CA GLY A 25 2.24 4.45 -6.30
C GLY A 25 2.78 3.05 -6.57
N ALA A 26 3.63 2.53 -5.69
CA ALA A 26 4.16 1.18 -5.77
C ALA A 26 3.05 0.12 -5.63
N THR A 27 2.12 0.27 -4.68
CA THR A 27 1.01 -0.68 -4.48
C THR A 27 0.03 -0.69 -5.64
N PHE A 28 -0.22 0.43 -6.31
CA PHE A 28 -1.00 0.45 -7.56
C PHE A 28 -0.30 -0.28 -8.71
N ALA A 29 1.03 -0.17 -8.80
CA ALA A 29 1.80 -0.92 -9.79
C ALA A 29 1.71 -2.45 -9.57
N GLU A 30 1.63 -2.91 -8.31
CA GLU A 30 1.46 -4.33 -8.00
C GLU A 30 0.20 -4.95 -8.62
N ALA A 31 -0.88 -4.18 -8.78
CA ALA A 31 -2.14 -4.66 -9.33
C ALA A 31 -2.02 -5.20 -10.76
N ILE A 32 -1.04 -4.72 -11.53
CA ILE A 32 -0.81 -5.17 -12.91
C ILE A 32 0.23 -6.29 -13.02
N MET A 33 1.05 -6.53 -12.00
CA MET A 33 2.16 -7.49 -12.05
C MET A 33 1.65 -8.93 -12.22
N PHE A 34 0.67 -9.34 -11.45
CA PHE A 34 0.11 -10.68 -11.51
C PHE A 34 -0.57 -11.00 -12.85
N PRO A 35 -1.48 -10.16 -13.37
CA PRO A 35 -2.07 -10.36 -14.71
C PRO A 35 -1.01 -10.38 -15.83
N VAL A 36 0.03 -9.56 -15.73
CA VAL A 36 1.13 -9.56 -16.72
C VAL A 36 1.90 -10.87 -16.66
N ALA A 37 2.26 -11.34 -15.45
CA ALA A 37 2.98 -12.61 -15.29
C ALA A 37 2.18 -13.80 -15.85
N LEU A 38 0.86 -13.85 -15.63
CA LEU A 38 0.00 -14.90 -16.20
C LEU A 38 0.01 -14.92 -17.74
N LYS A 39 0.10 -13.74 -18.38
CA LYS A 39 0.14 -13.61 -19.85
C LYS A 39 1.53 -13.89 -20.42
N THR A 40 2.59 -13.52 -19.69
CA THR A 40 3.97 -13.62 -20.18
C THR A 40 4.56 -15.02 -19.96
N GLY A 41 4.12 -15.69 -18.88
CA GLY A 41 4.56 -17.03 -18.57
C GLY A 41 4.52 -17.27 -17.05
N ARG A 42 3.93 -18.41 -16.67
CA ARG A 42 3.69 -18.77 -15.25
C ARG A 42 4.97 -18.92 -14.43
N GLN A 43 6.10 -19.17 -15.08
CA GLN A 43 7.43 -19.24 -14.45
C GLN A 43 7.82 -17.91 -13.76
N HIS A 44 7.16 -16.80 -14.07
CA HIS A 44 7.40 -15.49 -13.46
C HIS A 44 6.61 -15.25 -12.17
N LEU A 45 5.62 -16.09 -11.85
CA LEU A 45 4.76 -15.92 -10.67
C LEU A 45 5.54 -15.89 -9.34
N PRO A 46 6.52 -16.77 -9.11
CA PRO A 46 7.33 -16.70 -7.88
C PRO A 46 8.06 -15.36 -7.74
N TYR A 47 8.60 -14.85 -8.84
CA TYR A 47 9.29 -13.56 -8.86
C TYR A 47 8.34 -12.40 -8.52
N VAL A 48 7.10 -12.43 -9.04
CA VAL A 48 6.08 -11.42 -8.74
C VAL A 48 5.82 -11.34 -7.24
N HIS A 49 5.57 -12.45 -6.55
CA HIS A 49 5.34 -12.46 -5.11
C HIS A 49 6.56 -12.01 -4.30
N ARG A 50 7.78 -12.35 -4.74
CA ARG A 50 9.01 -11.84 -4.11
C ARG A 50 9.15 -10.33 -4.28
N LEU A 51 8.80 -9.81 -5.46
CA LEU A 51 8.84 -8.38 -5.74
C LEU A 51 7.78 -7.65 -4.91
N GLN A 52 6.54 -8.15 -4.87
CA GLN A 52 5.46 -7.60 -4.02
C GLN A 52 5.88 -7.60 -2.54
N LEU A 53 6.46 -8.68 -2.04
CA LEU A 53 6.99 -8.74 -0.68
C LEU A 53 8.05 -7.65 -0.43
N ALA A 54 8.97 -7.45 -1.37
CA ALA A 54 10.00 -6.41 -1.25
C ALA A 54 9.40 -5.01 -1.26
N ILE A 55 8.43 -4.74 -2.11
CA ILE A 55 7.70 -3.47 -2.18
C ILE A 55 6.96 -3.21 -0.87
N ASN A 56 6.19 -4.19 -0.39
CA ASN A 56 5.42 -4.07 0.85
C ASN A 56 6.32 -3.81 2.06
N GLN A 57 7.48 -4.48 2.14
CA GLN A 57 8.39 -4.33 3.27
C GLN A 57 9.27 -3.07 3.20
N ARG A 58 9.77 -2.71 2.00
CA ARG A 58 10.79 -1.68 1.84
C ARG A 58 10.25 -0.33 1.38
N MET A 59 9.04 -0.30 0.82
CA MET A 59 8.40 0.92 0.34
C MET A 59 7.10 1.20 1.10
N ALA A 60 6.10 0.32 1.06
CA ALA A 60 4.80 0.58 1.65
C ALA A 60 4.87 0.70 3.20
N THR A 61 5.60 -0.18 3.89
CA THR A 61 5.73 -0.12 5.35
C THR A 61 6.36 1.19 5.83
N PRO A 62 7.56 1.61 5.36
CA PRO A 62 8.14 2.88 5.81
C PRO A 62 7.34 4.09 5.34
N ALA A 63 6.72 4.06 4.16
CA ALA A 63 5.85 5.12 3.70
C ALA A 63 4.63 5.31 4.61
N LEU A 64 3.95 4.23 4.99
CA LEU A 64 2.83 4.27 5.94
C LEU A 64 3.24 4.84 7.30
N ALA A 65 4.41 4.45 7.80
CA ALA A 65 4.94 5.03 9.05
C ALA A 65 5.16 6.55 8.92
N LEU A 66 5.76 7.01 7.83
CA LEU A 66 5.96 8.44 7.57
C LEU A 66 4.64 9.18 7.41
N ILE A 67 3.66 8.60 6.70
CA ILE A 67 2.32 9.19 6.52
C ILE A 67 1.65 9.39 7.89
N ILE A 68 1.70 8.39 8.77
CA ILE A 68 1.10 8.47 10.11
C ILE A 68 1.83 9.51 10.96
N ILE A 69 3.16 9.47 11.04
CA ILE A 69 3.95 10.40 11.86
C ILE A 69 3.74 11.85 11.40
N THR A 70 3.87 12.11 10.11
CA THR A 70 3.68 13.46 9.57
C THR A 70 2.24 13.92 9.67
N GLY A 71 1.27 13.02 9.48
CA GLY A 71 -0.15 13.31 9.65
C GLY A 71 -0.51 13.70 11.10
N ILE A 72 0.04 12.99 12.11
CA ILE A 72 -0.12 13.36 13.53
C ILE A 72 0.43 14.76 13.78
N TYR A 73 1.64 15.05 13.30
CA TYR A 73 2.26 16.37 13.47
C TYR A 73 1.41 17.47 12.81
N GLN A 74 0.98 17.30 11.57
CA GLN A 74 0.20 18.30 10.83
C GLN A 74 -1.16 18.54 11.49
N THR A 75 -1.80 17.49 12.01
CA THR A 75 -3.05 17.61 12.76
C THR A 75 -2.84 18.42 14.05
N ALA A 76 -1.81 18.09 14.83
CA ALA A 76 -1.51 18.80 16.09
C ALA A 76 -1.14 20.28 15.89
N ASP A 77 -0.56 20.61 14.72
CA ASP A 77 -0.11 21.99 14.42
C ASP A 77 -1.24 22.91 13.89
N ARG A 78 -2.18 22.37 13.08
CA ARG A 78 -3.15 23.21 12.34
C ARG A 78 -4.59 22.74 12.33
N TRP A 79 -4.89 21.54 12.83
CA TRP A 79 -6.20 20.90 12.70
C TRP A 79 -6.61 20.23 14.02
N GLU A 80 -7.81 19.72 14.07
CA GLU A 80 -8.28 18.95 15.23
C GLU A 80 -8.51 17.48 14.87
N PHE A 81 -8.16 16.56 15.80
CA PHE A 81 -8.42 15.13 15.60
C PHE A 81 -9.92 14.80 15.54
N SER A 82 -10.78 15.71 15.99
CA SER A 82 -12.24 15.63 15.88
C SER A 82 -12.77 15.89 14.47
N ASP A 83 -11.97 16.52 13.61
CA ASP A 83 -12.36 16.74 12.22
C ASP A 83 -12.61 15.42 11.51
N PHE A 84 -13.79 15.28 10.90
CA PHE A 84 -14.24 14.03 10.28
C PHE A 84 -13.23 13.50 9.24
N TRP A 85 -12.74 14.36 8.37
CA TRP A 85 -11.80 13.96 7.31
C TRP A 85 -10.47 13.48 7.87
N ILE A 86 -10.02 14.00 9.00
CA ILE A 86 -8.80 13.58 9.70
C ILE A 86 -9.02 12.22 10.36
N SER A 87 -10.04 12.09 11.20
CA SER A 87 -10.31 10.84 11.90
C SER A 87 -10.60 9.68 10.93
N ALA A 88 -11.33 9.93 9.84
CA ALA A 88 -11.59 8.93 8.80
C ALA A 88 -10.31 8.50 8.07
N THR A 89 -9.42 9.44 7.71
CA THR A 89 -8.15 9.10 7.06
C THR A 89 -7.19 8.38 7.99
N PHE A 90 -7.14 8.73 9.27
CA PHE A 90 -6.36 7.97 10.25
C PHE A 90 -6.87 6.53 10.39
N LEU A 91 -8.17 6.33 10.45
CA LEU A 91 -8.75 4.98 10.49
C LEU A 91 -8.35 4.19 9.23
N ILE A 92 -8.45 4.79 8.04
CA ILE A 92 -8.03 4.16 6.79
C ILE A 92 -6.54 3.81 6.84
N ALA A 93 -5.68 4.71 7.30
CA ALA A 93 -4.23 4.46 7.40
C ALA A 93 -3.92 3.28 8.34
N LEU A 94 -4.62 3.17 9.47
CA LEU A 94 -4.48 2.04 10.39
C LEU A 94 -4.95 0.72 9.76
N ILE A 95 -6.08 0.73 9.03
CA ILE A 95 -6.57 -0.44 8.28
C ILE A 95 -5.54 -0.86 7.23
N LEU A 96 -5.02 0.08 6.44
CA LEU A 96 -4.01 -0.21 5.41
C LEU A 96 -2.71 -0.75 6.03
N GLY A 97 -2.26 -0.20 7.15
CA GLY A 97 -1.12 -0.70 7.90
C GLY A 97 -1.32 -2.12 8.42
N GLY A 98 -2.50 -2.40 8.98
CA GLY A 98 -2.91 -3.74 9.42
C GLY A 98 -2.96 -4.73 8.25
N LEU A 99 -3.57 -4.36 7.12
CA LEU A 99 -3.59 -5.18 5.91
C LEU A 99 -2.18 -5.46 5.39
N ASN A 100 -1.32 -4.44 5.35
CA ASN A 100 0.05 -4.63 4.88
C ASN A 100 0.83 -5.60 5.79
N GLY A 101 0.84 -5.37 7.09
CA GLY A 101 1.62 -6.16 8.05
C GLY A 101 1.06 -7.55 8.32
N ALA A 102 -0.26 -7.67 8.49
CA ALA A 102 -0.90 -8.91 8.91
C ALA A 102 -1.44 -9.77 7.75
N TYR A 103 -1.63 -9.20 6.56
CA TYR A 103 -2.19 -9.92 5.43
C TYR A 103 -1.24 -9.99 4.22
N PHE A 104 -0.84 -8.86 3.61
CA PHE A 104 -0.07 -8.88 2.36
C PHE A 104 1.32 -9.48 2.56
N ILE A 105 2.10 -9.02 3.51
CA ILE A 105 3.46 -9.53 3.77
C ILE A 105 3.46 -11.04 4.08
N PRO A 106 2.61 -11.57 5.00
CA PRO A 106 2.53 -13.01 5.22
C PRO A 106 2.01 -13.81 4.02
N SER A 107 1.10 -13.23 3.21
CA SER A 107 0.55 -13.87 2.02
C SER A 107 1.64 -14.07 0.96
N ASP A 108 2.40 -13.03 0.65
CA ASP A 108 3.49 -13.09 -0.35
C ASP A 108 4.60 -14.05 0.06
N ARG A 109 4.93 -14.10 1.36
CA ARG A 109 5.88 -15.09 1.90
C ARG A 109 5.45 -16.53 1.69
N LYS A 110 4.15 -16.80 1.66
CA LYS A 110 3.58 -18.15 1.46
C LYS A 110 3.38 -18.48 -0.01
N LEU A 111 2.93 -17.52 -0.81
CA LEU A 111 2.56 -17.76 -2.22
C LEU A 111 3.79 -18.00 -3.10
N ALA A 112 4.90 -17.31 -2.88
CA ALA A 112 6.11 -17.51 -3.66
C ALA A 112 6.60 -18.99 -3.62
N PRO A 113 6.90 -19.60 -2.44
CA PRO A 113 7.36 -20.98 -2.39
C PRO A 113 6.26 -21.98 -2.78
N LEU A 114 4.99 -21.64 -2.58
CA LEU A 114 3.88 -22.51 -2.99
C LEU A 114 3.86 -22.69 -4.50
N VAL A 115 3.86 -21.58 -5.25
CA VAL A 115 3.84 -21.66 -6.72
C VAL A 115 5.15 -22.23 -7.29
N GLU A 116 6.30 -21.99 -6.65
CA GLU A 116 7.56 -22.63 -7.04
C GLU A 116 7.48 -24.16 -6.99
N ARG A 117 6.93 -24.68 -5.88
CA ARG A 117 6.74 -26.11 -5.71
C ARG A 117 5.76 -26.68 -6.76
N ASP A 118 4.64 -25.98 -7.00
CA ASP A 118 3.63 -26.40 -7.96
C ASP A 118 4.21 -26.49 -9.38
N LEU A 119 4.96 -25.47 -9.79
CA LEU A 119 5.61 -25.42 -11.09
C LEU A 119 6.69 -26.52 -11.24
N ALA A 120 7.44 -26.82 -10.18
CA ALA A 120 8.42 -27.89 -10.18
C ALA A 120 7.80 -29.29 -10.28
N ALA A 121 6.59 -29.46 -9.77
CA ALA A 121 5.89 -30.77 -9.75
C ALA A 121 5.16 -31.13 -11.03
N GLY A 122 4.80 -30.18 -11.88
CA GLY A 122 4.03 -30.47 -13.09
C GLY A 122 3.77 -29.29 -14.01
N GLY A 123 4.33 -28.14 -13.68
CA GLY A 123 4.28 -26.96 -14.55
C GLY A 123 3.03 -26.09 -14.43
N GLU A 124 2.04 -26.47 -13.62
CA GLU A 124 0.79 -25.72 -13.44
C GLU A 124 0.61 -25.28 -11.99
N PRO A 125 0.20 -24.00 -11.74
CA PRO A 125 -0.18 -23.55 -10.42
C PRO A 125 -1.40 -24.30 -9.90
N SER A 126 -1.36 -24.76 -8.65
CA SER A 126 -2.48 -25.48 -8.02
C SER A 126 -3.72 -24.59 -7.86
N GLU A 127 -4.89 -25.21 -7.78
CA GLU A 127 -6.14 -24.49 -7.49
C GLU A 127 -6.07 -23.74 -6.15
N ALA A 128 -5.40 -24.31 -5.16
CA ALA A 128 -5.19 -23.68 -3.86
C ALA A 128 -4.38 -22.39 -3.98
N TYR A 129 -3.32 -22.39 -4.79
CA TYR A 129 -2.55 -21.20 -5.09
C TYR A 129 -3.41 -20.14 -5.81
N LEU A 130 -4.12 -20.53 -6.88
CA LEU A 130 -4.94 -19.61 -7.67
C LEU A 130 -6.06 -18.98 -6.83
N ALA A 131 -6.72 -19.75 -5.96
CA ALA A 131 -7.74 -19.23 -5.06
C ALA A 131 -7.17 -18.18 -4.08
N GLN A 132 -5.99 -18.46 -3.50
CA GLN A 132 -5.35 -17.54 -2.57
C GLN A 132 -4.83 -16.27 -3.28
N ALA A 133 -4.23 -16.40 -4.46
CA ALA A 133 -3.79 -15.27 -5.27
C ALA A 133 -4.97 -14.37 -5.70
N LYS A 134 -6.10 -14.97 -6.10
CA LYS A 134 -7.33 -14.23 -6.40
C LYS A 134 -7.86 -13.48 -5.18
N ARG A 135 -7.88 -14.12 -4.01
CA ARG A 135 -8.28 -13.46 -2.76
C ARG A 135 -7.38 -12.28 -2.43
N GLN A 136 -6.05 -12.45 -2.58
CA GLN A 136 -5.09 -11.35 -2.38
C GLN A 136 -5.34 -10.19 -3.34
N GLY A 137 -5.62 -10.48 -4.62
CA GLY A 137 -5.98 -9.45 -5.60
C GLY A 137 -7.25 -8.68 -5.22
N ASN A 138 -8.30 -9.37 -4.73
CA ASN A 138 -9.53 -8.73 -4.30
C ASN A 138 -9.31 -7.82 -3.08
N VAL A 139 -8.54 -8.28 -2.09
CA VAL A 139 -8.19 -7.47 -0.92
C VAL A 139 -7.32 -6.27 -1.35
N GLY A 140 -6.41 -6.47 -2.31
CA GLY A 140 -5.60 -5.40 -2.89
C GLY A 140 -6.45 -4.34 -3.60
N ALA A 141 -7.46 -4.75 -4.38
CA ALA A 141 -8.40 -3.83 -5.00
C ALA A 141 -9.18 -2.99 -3.97
N LEU A 142 -9.65 -3.63 -2.89
CA LEU A 142 -10.32 -2.92 -1.79
C LEU A 142 -9.36 -1.94 -1.10
N ALA A 143 -8.13 -2.35 -0.83
CA ALA A 143 -7.10 -1.45 -0.28
C ALA A 143 -6.84 -0.25 -1.20
N GLY A 144 -6.78 -0.47 -2.51
CA GLY A 144 -6.65 0.61 -3.50
C GLY A 144 -7.82 1.62 -3.45
N VAL A 145 -9.05 1.14 -3.30
CA VAL A 145 -10.22 2.01 -3.11
C VAL A 145 -10.11 2.82 -1.82
N LEU A 146 -9.68 2.22 -0.72
CA LEU A 146 -9.46 2.94 0.55
C LEU A 146 -8.40 4.04 0.41
N VAL A 147 -7.32 3.78 -0.33
CA VAL A 147 -6.31 4.80 -0.64
C VAL A 147 -6.92 5.98 -1.40
N LEU A 148 -7.73 5.72 -2.43
CA LEU A 148 -8.38 6.78 -3.19
C LEU A 148 -9.37 7.59 -2.33
N ILE A 149 -10.11 6.93 -1.44
CA ILE A 149 -10.99 7.62 -0.47
C ILE A 149 -10.16 8.51 0.47
N ALA A 150 -9.03 8.01 0.99
CA ALA A 150 -8.16 8.79 1.86
C ALA A 150 -7.62 10.04 1.14
N ILE A 151 -7.14 9.89 -0.09
CA ILE A 151 -6.68 11.02 -0.91
C ILE A 151 -7.81 12.03 -1.14
N PHE A 152 -9.01 11.55 -1.48
CA PHE A 152 -10.18 12.40 -1.68
C PHE A 152 -10.50 13.23 -0.43
N LEU A 153 -10.56 12.59 0.74
CA LEU A 153 -10.82 13.27 2.02
C LEU A 153 -9.74 14.32 2.34
N MET A 154 -8.47 14.00 2.10
CA MET A 154 -7.35 14.91 2.33
C MET A 154 -7.36 16.14 1.40
N VAL A 155 -7.84 15.98 0.17
CA VAL A 155 -7.92 17.06 -0.82
C VAL A 155 -9.16 17.93 -0.58
N THR A 156 -10.32 17.33 -0.33
CA THR A 156 -11.60 18.03 -0.24
C THR A 156 -11.91 18.56 1.17
N LYS A 157 -11.32 17.97 2.21
CA LYS A 157 -11.48 18.35 3.63
C LYS A 157 -12.95 18.62 4.01
N PRO A 158 -13.86 17.66 3.82
CA PRO A 158 -15.27 17.89 4.06
C PRO A 158 -15.53 18.28 5.52
N GLY A 159 -16.16 19.44 5.74
CA GLY A 159 -16.48 19.95 7.07
C GLY A 159 -15.38 20.81 7.72
N ALA A 160 -14.32 21.15 6.97
CA ALA A 160 -13.29 22.08 7.43
C ALA A 160 -13.68 23.55 7.17
#